data_70e331f99a8c0aa45edeccb771cd264a
#
_entry.id   70e331f99a8c0aa45edeccb771cd264a
#
_cell.length_a   1.000
_cell.length_b   1.000
_cell.length_c   1.000
_cell.angle_alpha   90.00
_cell.angle_beta   90.00
_cell.angle_gamma   90.00
#
_symmetry.space_group_name_H-M   'P 1'
#
loop_
_entity.id
_entity.type
_entity.pdbx_description
1 polymer ?
#
loop_
_entity_poly.entity_id
_entity_poly.type
_entity_poly.pdbx_seq_one_letter_code
_entity_poly.pdbx_strand_id
1 'polypeptide(L)'
;CHHALQPQRDVCDGGMGAQSGDRGRARRLLRQLLISAVCCAAVTLTARSTDREAPSNEQADFAPPLSDRPSWQDAMPRPDPPLAEGNQSPYEVNGVLYTVYASARGYRQQGVASWYGMKFQGRPTANGEIFEVFGATAAHRSLPIPTYVRVTNLGNDRSVVLRVNDRGPFHPDRLIDLSYGAALQLRFAEQGTATVLVESLDLAGVDDRRELAAASYRYLQLGAFTSETAAGELGGEIGRRWDYPVSVSAVDTDNRRLHRVRVGPFSSMPALEQARAVLIEAGYPAPQPIL
;
A
#
# COMPACT_ATOMS: atom_id res chain seq x y z
N CYS A 1 -28.96 50.71 -10.52
CA CYS A 1 -30.40 50.73 -10.62
C CYS A 1 -30.91 49.53 -9.82
N HIS A 2 -31.35 49.75 -8.55
CA HIS A 2 -32.72 49.93 -8.05
C HIS A 2 -33.63 48.73 -8.35
N HIS A 3 -34.32 48.04 -7.47
CA HIS A 3 -35.02 48.29 -6.20
C HIS A 3 -35.29 46.91 -5.58
N ALA A 4 -35.08 46.59 -4.33
CA ALA A 4 -35.87 46.87 -3.11
C ALA A 4 -37.36 46.56 -3.22
N LEU A 5 -37.83 45.64 -2.36
CA LEU A 5 -38.97 45.81 -1.45
C LEU A 5 -39.37 44.49 -0.77
N GLN A 6 -39.24 44.46 0.55
CA GLN A 6 -40.13 43.76 1.54
C GLN A 6 -41.33 44.72 1.80
N PRO A 7 -42.31 44.45 2.71
CA PRO A 7 -42.75 43.28 3.54
C PRO A 7 -44.29 43.11 3.62
N GLN A 8 -44.80 42.26 4.48
CA GLN A 8 -45.92 42.42 5.49
C GLN A 8 -46.52 41.03 5.83
N ARG A 9 -46.58 40.61 7.03
CA ARG A 9 -47.38 40.70 8.25
C ARG A 9 -48.90 40.70 7.99
N ASP A 10 -49.55 39.79 8.75
CA ASP A 10 -50.76 39.96 9.62
C ASP A 10 -51.23 38.56 10.05
N VAL A 11 -51.31 38.15 11.31
CA VAL A 11 -51.99 38.54 12.55
C VAL A 11 -53.49 38.20 12.57
N CYS A 12 -53.90 37.64 13.74
CA CYS A 12 -55.25 37.46 14.32
C CYS A 12 -55.95 36.17 13.94
N ASP A 13 -56.77 35.52 14.76
CA ASP A 13 -57.17 35.65 16.16
C ASP A 13 -58.08 34.46 16.51
N GLY A 14 -58.08 34.03 17.72
CA GLY A 14 -59.16 33.93 18.65
C GLY A 14 -60.11 32.71 18.58
N GLY A 15 -60.28 32.10 19.74
CA GLY A 15 -61.49 31.33 19.95
C GLY A 15 -61.42 30.38 21.14
N MET A 16 -61.80 30.88 22.31
CA MET A 16 -62.03 30.11 23.56
C MET A 16 -63.17 29.11 23.40
N GLY A 17 -63.12 27.99 24.15
CA GLY A 17 -64.26 27.05 24.28
C GLY A 17 -63.97 25.95 25.32
N ALA A 18 -64.45 26.15 26.47
CA ALA A 18 -64.59 25.57 27.78
C ALA A 18 -64.92 24.05 27.88
N GLN A 19 -64.30 23.49 28.91
CA GLN A 19 -64.80 22.54 29.92
C GLN A 19 -65.77 21.41 29.55
N SER A 20 -65.36 20.18 29.78
CA SER A 20 -65.99 19.23 30.71
C SER A 20 -65.35 17.84 30.63
N GLY A 21 -65.13 17.19 31.80
CA GLY A 21 -65.00 15.75 31.81
C GLY A 21 -63.88 15.15 32.67
N ASP A 22 -63.74 15.69 33.87
CA ASP A 22 -62.89 15.05 34.92
C ASP A 22 -63.73 13.99 35.67
N ARG A 23 -63.81 12.79 35.16
CA ARG A 23 -64.23 11.56 35.94
C ARG A 23 -63.64 10.26 35.37
N GLY A 24 -62.91 10.31 34.28
CA GLY A 24 -62.38 9.11 33.63
C GLY A 24 -60.88 8.80 33.98
N ARG A 25 -60.21 9.74 34.62
CA ARG A 25 -58.75 9.65 34.85
C ARG A 25 -58.35 8.83 36.06
N ALA A 26 -59.24 8.77 37.10
CA ALA A 26 -58.92 8.05 38.32
C ALA A 26 -59.01 6.50 38.21
N ARG A 27 -59.77 5.98 37.26
CA ARG A 27 -59.86 4.51 37.08
C ARG A 27 -58.81 3.90 36.15
N ARG A 28 -58.07 4.68 35.42
CA ARG A 28 -56.98 4.16 34.57
C ARG A 28 -55.62 4.10 35.31
N LEU A 29 -55.43 4.92 36.29
CA LEU A 29 -54.17 4.92 37.09
C LEU A 29 -54.10 3.75 38.08
N LEU A 30 -55.27 3.23 38.57
CA LEU A 30 -55.24 2.07 39.48
C LEU A 30 -55.03 0.73 38.74
N ARG A 31 -55.32 0.69 37.46
CA ARG A 31 -55.05 -0.54 36.64
C ARG A 31 -53.60 -0.62 36.14
N GLN A 32 -52.89 0.49 36.02
CA GLN A 32 -51.50 0.49 35.60
C GLN A 32 -50.53 0.20 36.77
N LEU A 33 -50.94 0.44 38.02
CA LEU A 33 -50.10 0.14 39.20
C LEU A 33 -50.17 -1.32 39.65
N LEU A 34 -51.18 -2.09 39.20
CA LEU A 34 -51.31 -3.52 39.54
C LEU A 34 -50.64 -4.44 38.49
N ILE A 35 -50.26 -3.94 37.32
CA ILE A 35 -49.57 -4.71 36.28
C ILE A 35 -48.04 -4.56 36.40
N SER A 36 -47.58 -3.50 37.08
CA SER A 36 -46.11 -3.29 37.31
C SER A 36 -45.51 -4.06 38.50
N ALA A 37 -46.35 -4.68 39.34
CA ALA A 37 -45.88 -5.37 40.55
C ALA A 37 -45.70 -6.91 40.36
N VAL A 38 -46.08 -7.47 39.24
CA VAL A 38 -45.99 -8.92 38.97
C VAL A 38 -44.88 -9.27 37.94
N CYS A 39 -44.27 -8.26 37.30
CA CYS A 39 -43.13 -8.49 36.37
C CYS A 39 -41.72 -8.29 36.95
N CYS A 40 -41.59 -8.03 38.26
CA CYS A 40 -40.27 -7.82 38.89
C CYS A 40 -39.71 -9.05 39.61
N ALA A 41 -40.27 -10.23 39.44
CA ALA A 41 -39.79 -11.41 40.20
C ALA A 41 -39.52 -12.62 39.33
N ALA A 42 -39.05 -12.47 38.10
CA ALA A 42 -38.47 -13.59 37.35
C ALA A 42 -37.81 -13.09 36.07
N VAL A 43 -36.65 -12.48 36.09
CA VAL A 43 -35.59 -12.58 35.09
C VAL A 43 -34.35 -11.96 35.70
N THR A 44 -33.72 -12.60 36.66
CA THR A 44 -32.27 -12.58 36.77
C THR A 44 -31.72 -13.56 35.74
N LEU A 45 -32.02 -13.29 34.48
CA LEU A 45 -31.25 -13.87 33.42
C LEU A 45 -29.94 -13.09 33.41
N THR A 46 -28.89 -13.74 33.89
CA THR A 46 -27.51 -13.35 33.66
C THR A 46 -27.36 -13.05 32.19
N ALA A 47 -27.53 -11.77 31.80
CA ALA A 47 -26.90 -11.26 30.60
C ALA A 47 -25.39 -11.38 30.85
N ARG A 48 -24.85 -12.56 30.58
CA ARG A 48 -23.46 -12.66 30.16
C ARG A 48 -23.39 -11.76 28.94
N SER A 49 -22.91 -10.55 29.11
CA SER A 49 -22.27 -9.80 28.08
C SER A 49 -21.21 -10.76 27.53
N THR A 50 -21.57 -11.47 26.48
CA THR A 50 -20.55 -11.86 25.54
C THR A 50 -20.12 -10.54 24.92
N ASP A 51 -19.22 -9.86 25.59
CA ASP A 51 -18.27 -9.03 24.91
C ASP A 51 -17.63 -9.96 23.87
N ARG A 52 -18.28 -10.00 22.74
CA ARG A 52 -17.63 -10.38 21.50
C ARG A 52 -16.65 -9.25 21.28
N GLU A 53 -15.50 -9.32 21.95
CA GLU A 53 -14.31 -8.72 21.44
C GLU A 53 -14.28 -9.11 19.97
N ALA A 54 -14.56 -8.12 19.12
CA ALA A 54 -14.17 -8.22 17.73
C ALA A 54 -12.71 -8.67 17.79
N PRO A 55 -12.31 -9.71 17.05
CA PRO A 55 -10.92 -10.12 17.07
C PRO A 55 -10.11 -8.89 16.68
N SER A 56 -9.46 -8.27 17.66
CA SER A 56 -8.38 -7.34 17.46
C SER A 56 -7.25 -8.16 16.85
N ASN A 57 -7.41 -8.48 15.57
CA ASN A 57 -6.37 -9.08 14.76
C ASN A 57 -5.40 -7.97 14.33
N GLU A 58 -5.08 -7.07 15.25
CA GLU A 58 -3.82 -6.35 15.27
C GLU A 58 -2.74 -7.34 15.73
N GLN A 59 -2.44 -8.30 14.89
CA GLN A 59 -1.14 -8.93 14.98
C GLN A 59 -0.14 -7.80 14.84
N ALA A 60 0.48 -7.46 15.98
CA ALA A 60 1.55 -6.48 16.01
C ALA A 60 2.54 -6.86 14.89
N ASP A 61 2.89 -5.89 14.06
CA ASP A 61 3.88 -6.12 13.02
C ASP A 61 5.18 -6.51 13.71
N PHE A 62 5.87 -7.50 13.20
CA PHE A 62 7.08 -8.02 13.81
C PHE A 62 8.24 -8.03 12.83
N ALA A 63 9.45 -7.90 13.39
CA ALA A 63 10.69 -7.96 12.64
C ALA A 63 10.98 -9.40 12.18
N PRO A 64 11.47 -9.59 10.95
CA PRO A 64 11.91 -10.91 10.47
C PRO A 64 13.20 -11.36 11.18
N PRO A 65 13.47 -12.67 11.20
CA PRO A 65 14.76 -13.19 11.64
C PRO A 65 15.89 -12.61 10.79
N LEU A 66 16.95 -12.16 11.45
CA LEU A 66 18.12 -11.58 10.73
C LEU A 66 18.98 -12.65 10.01
N SER A 67 18.78 -13.95 10.33
CA SER A 67 19.40 -15.07 9.62
C SER A 67 19.06 -15.10 8.13
N ASP A 68 17.89 -14.61 7.77
CA ASP A 68 17.36 -14.67 6.40
C ASP A 68 17.64 -13.38 5.61
N ARG A 69 18.45 -12.48 6.19
CA ARG A 69 18.75 -11.17 5.61
C ARG A 69 19.67 -11.30 4.39
N PRO A 70 19.20 -10.91 3.19
CA PRO A 70 20.05 -10.82 2.02
C PRO A 70 21.05 -9.65 2.16
N SER A 71 22.08 -9.64 1.30
CA SER A 71 22.93 -8.46 1.16
C SER A 71 22.09 -7.27 0.70
N TRP A 72 22.26 -6.12 1.37
CA TRP A 72 21.53 -4.91 1.00
C TRP A 72 21.99 -4.36 -0.35
N GLN A 73 21.02 -3.93 -1.14
CA GLN A 73 21.23 -3.14 -2.33
C GLN A 73 20.22 -2.01 -2.36
N ASP A 74 20.68 -0.79 -2.57
CA ASP A 74 19.81 0.35 -2.81
C ASP A 74 18.91 0.12 -4.04
N ALA A 75 17.74 0.73 -4.06
CA ALA A 75 16.93 0.74 -5.26
C ALA A 75 17.69 1.43 -6.39
N MET A 76 17.70 0.81 -7.55
CA MET A 76 18.36 1.37 -8.72
C MET A 76 17.37 2.30 -9.45
N PRO A 77 17.61 3.62 -9.45
CA PRO A 77 16.73 4.56 -10.10
C PRO A 77 16.68 4.35 -11.61
N ARG A 78 15.48 4.30 -12.16
CA ARG A 78 15.24 4.18 -13.59
C ARG A 78 14.03 5.03 -13.98
N PRO A 79 13.95 5.51 -15.24
CA PRO A 79 12.77 6.19 -15.74
C PRO A 79 11.58 5.22 -15.80
N ASP A 80 10.77 5.21 -14.76
CA ASP A 80 9.52 4.45 -14.72
C ASP A 80 8.36 5.43 -14.83
N PRO A 81 7.50 5.34 -15.86
CA PRO A 81 6.31 6.16 -15.92
C PRO A 81 5.36 5.82 -14.75
N PRO A 82 4.66 6.79 -14.19
CA PRO A 82 3.63 6.53 -13.20
C PRO A 82 2.59 5.55 -13.77
N LEU A 83 2.27 4.53 -12.99
CA LEU A 83 1.24 3.55 -13.34
C LEU A 83 -0.16 4.13 -13.05
N ALA A 84 -1.19 3.62 -13.71
CA ALA A 84 -2.57 3.95 -13.34
C ALA A 84 -2.91 3.34 -11.97
N GLU A 85 -2.42 2.12 -11.72
CA GLU A 85 -2.56 1.41 -10.46
C GLU A 85 -1.84 2.16 -9.34
N GLY A 86 -2.59 2.39 -8.25
CA GLY A 86 -2.09 3.09 -7.08
C GLY A 86 -1.96 4.61 -7.21
N ASN A 87 -2.24 5.21 -8.38
CA ASN A 87 -2.17 6.66 -8.61
C ASN A 87 -3.54 7.33 -8.80
N GLN A 88 -4.65 6.63 -8.49
CA GLN A 88 -5.95 7.29 -8.46
C GLN A 88 -5.92 8.47 -7.47
N SER A 89 -6.50 9.61 -7.89
CA SER A 89 -6.49 10.83 -7.08
C SER A 89 -7.79 11.62 -7.28
N PRO A 90 -8.48 11.99 -6.21
CA PRO A 90 -8.21 11.61 -4.81
C PRO A 90 -8.54 10.14 -4.55
N TYR A 91 -7.99 9.58 -3.48
CA TYR A 91 -8.36 8.26 -2.95
C TYR A 91 -8.68 8.37 -1.46
N GLU A 92 -9.52 7.45 -0.95
CA GLU A 92 -9.99 7.49 0.44
C GLU A 92 -9.50 6.28 1.22
N VAL A 93 -9.03 6.52 2.45
CA VAL A 93 -8.71 5.48 3.41
C VAL A 93 -9.24 5.90 4.79
N ASN A 94 -10.05 5.04 5.41
CA ASN A 94 -10.65 5.27 6.73
C ASN A 94 -11.40 6.63 6.84
N GLY A 95 -12.11 7.05 5.79
CA GLY A 95 -12.84 8.32 5.76
C GLY A 95 -11.99 9.56 5.52
N VAL A 96 -10.68 9.41 5.28
CA VAL A 96 -9.75 10.51 4.98
C VAL A 96 -9.39 10.50 3.49
N LEU A 97 -9.57 11.64 2.84
CA LEU A 97 -9.20 11.82 1.44
C LEU A 97 -7.73 12.22 1.31
N TYR A 98 -7.03 11.52 0.43
CA TYR A 98 -5.64 11.77 0.09
C TYR A 98 -5.50 12.16 -1.38
N THR A 99 -4.62 13.11 -1.67
CA THR A 99 -4.34 13.55 -3.04
C THR A 99 -2.94 13.10 -3.45
N VAL A 100 -2.83 12.53 -4.63
CA VAL A 100 -1.54 12.21 -5.25
C VAL A 100 -1.02 13.43 -5.98
N TYR A 101 0.26 13.75 -5.80
CA TYR A 101 0.91 14.85 -6.51
C TYR A 101 1.00 14.55 -8.02
N ALA A 102 0.87 15.57 -8.84
CA ALA A 102 1.02 15.42 -10.28
C ALA A 102 2.47 15.06 -10.70
N SER A 103 3.45 15.39 -9.88
CA SER A 103 4.87 15.09 -10.10
C SER A 103 5.61 14.96 -8.77
N ALA A 104 6.64 14.15 -8.76
CA ALA A 104 7.59 14.07 -7.64
C ALA A 104 8.75 15.06 -7.76
N ARG A 105 8.85 15.79 -8.88
CA ARG A 105 9.99 16.66 -9.16
C ARG A 105 10.22 17.68 -8.06
N GLY A 106 11.47 17.74 -7.54
CA GLY A 106 11.86 18.66 -6.48
C GLY A 106 11.23 18.40 -5.12
N TYR A 107 10.57 17.24 -4.94
CA TYR A 107 10.03 16.88 -3.64
C TYR A 107 11.16 16.75 -2.62
N ARG A 108 11.03 17.49 -1.54
CA ARG A 108 11.96 17.48 -0.41
C ARG A 108 11.18 17.79 0.86
N GLN A 109 11.11 16.84 1.78
CA GLN A 109 10.35 16.99 3.02
C GLN A 109 11.02 16.28 4.17
N GLN A 110 11.05 16.91 5.34
CA GLN A 110 11.45 16.31 6.59
C GLN A 110 10.21 15.80 7.33
N GLY A 111 10.34 14.65 8.00
CA GLY A 111 9.27 14.09 8.80
C GLY A 111 9.68 12.80 9.49
N VAL A 112 8.71 12.14 10.12
CA VAL A 112 8.94 10.87 10.81
C VAL A 112 8.78 9.72 9.83
N ALA A 113 9.80 8.85 9.77
CA ALA A 113 9.72 7.55 9.12
C ALA A 113 9.41 6.47 10.17
N SER A 114 8.65 5.46 9.76
CA SER A 114 8.56 4.17 10.44
C SER A 114 8.87 3.04 9.45
N TRP A 115 8.65 1.80 9.85
CA TRP A 115 8.81 0.66 8.95
C TRP A 115 7.64 -0.31 9.10
N TYR A 116 7.39 -1.10 8.06
CA TYR A 116 6.41 -2.16 8.03
C TYR A 116 7.10 -3.50 7.77
N GLY A 117 6.65 -4.55 8.47
CA GLY A 117 7.36 -5.80 8.60
C GLY A 117 6.61 -7.02 8.05
N MET A 118 6.77 -8.13 8.73
CA MET A 118 6.40 -9.48 8.26
C MET A 118 4.91 -9.67 7.97
N LYS A 119 4.00 -8.92 8.59
CA LYS A 119 2.56 -9.08 8.30
C LYS A 119 2.20 -8.71 6.85
N PHE A 120 3.06 -7.95 6.16
CA PHE A 120 2.87 -7.55 4.77
C PHE A 120 3.71 -8.36 3.77
N GLN A 121 4.65 -9.19 4.24
CA GLN A 121 5.50 -10.00 3.38
C GLN A 121 4.69 -10.81 2.36
N GLY A 122 5.08 -10.70 1.10
CA GLY A 122 4.44 -11.42 -0.01
C GLY A 122 3.08 -10.86 -0.45
N ARG A 123 2.60 -9.76 0.14
CA ARG A 123 1.36 -9.10 -0.28
C ARG A 123 1.63 -8.11 -1.43
N PRO A 124 0.66 -7.90 -2.32
CA PRO A 124 0.78 -6.86 -3.34
C PRO A 124 0.74 -5.48 -2.71
N THR A 125 1.61 -4.59 -3.16
CA THR A 125 1.63 -3.16 -2.87
C THR A 125 0.62 -2.42 -3.75
N ALA A 126 0.42 -1.12 -3.53
CA ALA A 126 -0.56 -0.33 -4.26
C ALA A 126 -0.33 -0.28 -5.78
N ASN A 127 0.89 -0.50 -6.25
CA ASN A 127 1.19 -0.60 -7.68
C ASN A 127 1.24 -2.06 -8.20
N GLY A 128 0.84 -3.05 -7.37
CA GLY A 128 0.79 -4.45 -7.74
C GLY A 128 2.11 -5.23 -7.60
N GLU A 129 3.21 -4.58 -7.22
CA GLU A 129 4.47 -5.28 -6.89
C GLU A 129 4.32 -6.08 -5.60
N ILE A 130 5.07 -7.15 -5.45
CA ILE A 130 5.07 -7.93 -4.21
C ILE A 130 5.99 -7.27 -3.19
N PHE A 131 5.45 -7.02 -1.99
CA PHE A 131 6.25 -6.49 -0.89
C PHE A 131 7.25 -7.52 -0.38
N GLU A 132 8.51 -7.09 -0.33
CA GLU A 132 9.64 -7.82 0.23
C GLU A 132 10.19 -7.07 1.44
N VAL A 133 10.13 -7.69 2.62
CA VAL A 133 10.48 -7.05 3.89
C VAL A 133 11.92 -6.53 3.95
N PHE A 134 12.83 -7.14 3.19
CA PHE A 134 14.22 -6.70 3.05
C PHE A 134 14.50 -5.92 1.76
N GLY A 135 13.47 -5.65 0.94
CA GLY A 135 13.61 -4.90 -0.31
C GLY A 135 13.87 -3.41 -0.08
N ALA A 136 14.44 -2.74 -1.08
CA ALA A 136 14.68 -1.29 -1.04
C ALA A 136 13.42 -0.53 -1.46
N THR A 137 12.33 -0.65 -0.67
CA THR A 137 11.01 -0.07 -0.97
C THR A 137 10.46 0.78 0.16
N ALA A 138 9.47 1.61 -0.18
CA ALA A 138 8.78 2.46 0.77
C ALA A 138 7.33 2.74 0.36
N ALA A 139 6.50 3.15 1.32
CA ALA A 139 5.14 3.64 1.14
C ALA A 139 5.07 5.14 1.42
N HIS A 140 4.41 5.89 0.52
CA HIS A 140 4.14 7.31 0.68
C HIS A 140 2.73 7.66 0.23
N ARG A 141 2.04 8.53 1.03
CA ARG A 141 0.62 8.83 0.79
C ARG A 141 0.37 9.64 -0.49
N SER A 142 1.28 10.51 -0.89
CA SER A 142 1.00 11.51 -1.95
C SER A 142 1.98 11.51 -3.12
N LEU A 143 3.16 10.90 -3.02
CA LEU A 143 4.06 10.81 -4.16
C LEU A 143 3.44 9.93 -5.26
N PRO A 144 3.58 10.29 -6.55
CA PRO A 144 3.22 9.37 -7.62
C PRO A 144 4.06 8.09 -7.52
N ILE A 145 3.47 6.95 -7.79
CA ILE A 145 4.17 5.66 -7.77
C ILE A 145 4.26 5.08 -9.18
N PRO A 146 5.44 4.56 -9.54
CA PRO A 146 6.68 4.53 -8.76
C PRO A 146 7.43 5.86 -8.72
N THR A 147 8.07 6.16 -7.60
CA THR A 147 9.01 7.27 -7.46
C THR A 147 10.26 6.78 -6.72
N TYR A 148 11.43 7.20 -7.13
CA TYR A 148 12.67 6.95 -6.40
C TYR A 148 12.98 8.12 -5.47
N VAL A 149 13.32 7.79 -4.23
CA VAL A 149 13.64 8.78 -3.20
C VAL A 149 14.94 8.41 -2.50
N ARG A 150 15.72 9.43 -2.15
CA ARG A 150 16.76 9.31 -1.13
C ARG A 150 16.13 9.60 0.22
N VAL A 151 16.33 8.70 1.16
CA VAL A 151 15.90 8.87 2.56
C VAL A 151 17.15 8.97 3.41
N THR A 152 17.30 10.07 4.13
CA THR A 152 18.44 10.33 5.02
C THR A 152 17.92 10.38 6.46
N ASN A 153 18.48 9.55 7.35
CA ASN A 153 18.21 9.62 8.79
C ASN A 153 19.03 10.78 9.37
N LEU A 154 18.32 11.80 9.84
CA LEU A 154 18.93 13.03 10.37
C LEU A 154 19.61 12.85 11.73
N GLY A 155 19.43 11.72 12.40
CA GLY A 155 20.09 11.40 13.66
C GLY A 155 21.50 10.82 13.49
N ASN A 156 21.85 10.32 12.27
CA ASN A 156 23.14 9.66 12.03
C ASN A 156 23.69 9.82 10.61
N ASP A 157 23.08 10.70 9.80
CA ASP A 157 23.44 11.04 8.42
C ASP A 157 23.52 9.86 7.43
N ARG A 158 22.99 8.71 7.81
CA ARG A 158 22.93 7.55 6.89
C ARG A 158 21.80 7.76 5.88
N SER A 159 22.07 7.40 4.64
CA SER A 159 21.08 7.49 3.57
C SER A 159 20.97 6.20 2.78
N VAL A 160 19.79 5.99 2.20
CA VAL A 160 19.50 4.90 1.26
C VAL A 160 18.63 5.42 0.12
N VAL A 161 18.71 4.77 -1.03
CA VAL A 161 17.82 5.01 -2.14
C VAL A 161 16.71 3.95 -2.14
N LEU A 162 15.46 4.40 -2.17
CA LEU A 162 14.28 3.53 -2.11
C LEU A 162 13.34 3.79 -3.28
N ARG A 163 12.60 2.76 -3.66
CA ARG A 163 11.49 2.83 -4.59
C ARG A 163 10.19 2.97 -3.80
N VAL A 164 9.52 4.09 -3.95
CA VAL A 164 8.15 4.25 -3.44
C VAL A 164 7.21 3.54 -4.38
N ASN A 165 6.61 2.45 -3.92
CA ASN A 165 5.72 1.59 -4.70
C ASN A 165 4.41 1.28 -3.98
N ASP A 166 4.19 1.87 -2.79
CA ASP A 166 3.02 1.61 -1.98
C ASP A 166 2.40 2.89 -1.41
N ARG A 167 1.14 2.79 -0.91
CA ARG A 167 0.38 3.85 -0.27
C ARG A 167 0.40 3.72 1.25
N GLY A 168 0.58 4.83 1.92
CA GLY A 168 0.73 5.00 3.36
C GLY A 168 1.87 5.95 3.67
N PRO A 169 2.19 6.19 4.94
CA PRO A 169 1.42 5.83 6.13
C PRO A 169 0.10 6.59 6.23
N PHE A 170 -0.91 5.94 6.82
CA PHE A 170 -2.19 6.57 7.13
C PHE A 170 -2.26 7.06 8.59
N HIS A 171 -1.12 7.11 9.26
CA HIS A 171 -0.95 7.72 10.56
C HIS A 171 -0.56 9.20 10.39
N PRO A 172 -1.23 10.16 11.10
CA PRO A 172 -1.05 11.59 10.87
C PRO A 172 0.40 12.09 11.08
N ASP A 173 1.10 11.52 12.06
CA ASP A 173 2.43 12.00 12.46
C ASP A 173 3.57 11.36 11.65
N ARG A 174 3.27 10.47 10.70
CA ARG A 174 4.28 9.80 9.88
C ARG A 174 4.30 10.34 8.46
N LEU A 175 5.48 10.50 7.90
CA LEU A 175 5.69 10.95 6.53
C LEU A 175 5.81 9.78 5.55
N ILE A 176 6.58 8.76 5.93
CA ILE A 176 6.95 7.64 5.07
C ILE A 176 7.11 6.37 5.90
N ASP A 177 6.67 5.25 5.36
CA ASP A 177 6.94 3.94 5.94
C ASP A 177 7.92 3.18 5.05
N LEU A 178 8.98 2.65 5.64
CA LEU A 178 10.06 1.97 4.94
C LEU A 178 9.95 0.46 5.10
N SER A 179 10.56 -0.29 4.21
CA SER A 179 10.81 -1.71 4.46
C SER A 179 11.69 -1.89 5.70
N TYR A 180 11.60 -3.04 6.37
CA TYR A 180 12.48 -3.35 7.51
C TYR A 180 13.96 -3.35 7.11
N GLY A 181 14.27 -3.84 5.89
CA GLY A 181 15.64 -3.79 5.35
C GLY A 181 16.20 -2.38 5.27
N ALA A 182 15.39 -1.41 4.81
CA ALA A 182 15.78 0.00 4.77
C ALA A 182 15.97 0.59 6.18
N ALA A 183 15.07 0.27 7.13
CA ALA A 183 15.19 0.71 8.52
C ALA A 183 16.49 0.20 9.19
N LEU A 184 16.91 -1.03 8.89
CA LEU A 184 18.19 -1.59 9.33
C LEU A 184 19.39 -0.80 8.76
N GLN A 185 19.37 -0.43 7.48
CA GLN A 185 20.45 0.35 6.85
C GLN A 185 20.55 1.73 7.47
N LEU A 186 19.42 2.37 7.74
CA LEU A 186 19.33 3.67 8.37
C LEU A 186 19.52 3.63 9.90
N ARG A 187 19.67 2.44 10.48
CA ARG A 187 19.89 2.18 11.90
C ARG A 187 18.84 2.76 12.83
N PHE A 188 17.56 2.56 12.49
CA PHE A 188 16.45 2.90 13.38
C PHE A 188 15.42 1.77 13.55
N ALA A 189 15.70 0.59 13.02
CA ALA A 189 14.76 -0.54 13.09
C ALA A 189 14.35 -0.88 14.54
N GLU A 190 15.29 -0.85 15.49
CA GLU A 190 15.02 -1.12 16.90
C GLU A 190 14.21 -0.01 17.59
N GLN A 191 14.43 1.24 17.19
CA GLN A 191 13.70 2.39 17.71
C GLN A 191 12.28 2.49 17.12
N GLY A 192 12.02 1.79 16.02
CA GLY A 192 10.75 1.79 15.31
C GLY A 192 10.49 3.03 14.44
N THR A 193 11.04 4.18 14.81
CA THR A 193 10.88 5.45 14.10
C THR A 193 12.16 6.28 14.08
N ALA A 194 12.29 7.17 13.10
CA ALA A 194 13.35 8.16 13.01
C ALA A 194 12.88 9.42 12.31
N THR A 195 13.52 10.55 12.63
CA THR A 195 13.36 11.78 11.83
C THR A 195 14.24 11.66 10.59
N VAL A 196 13.61 11.77 9.43
CA VAL A 196 14.28 11.62 8.14
C VAL A 196 14.05 12.83 7.23
N LEU A 197 14.96 13.03 6.28
CA LEU A 197 14.76 13.85 5.10
C LEU A 197 14.47 12.93 3.92
N VAL A 198 13.37 13.19 3.21
CA VAL A 198 12.98 12.48 1.99
C VAL A 198 13.13 13.41 0.81
N GLU A 199 13.92 13.01 -0.17
CA GLU A 199 14.19 13.78 -1.39
C GLU A 199 13.93 12.91 -2.62
N SER A 200 13.09 13.38 -3.54
CA SER A 200 12.90 12.68 -4.81
C SER A 200 14.15 12.80 -5.68
N LEU A 201 14.46 11.71 -6.37
CA LEU A 201 15.50 11.71 -7.38
C LEU A 201 14.90 12.15 -8.71
N ASP A 202 15.33 13.31 -9.20
CA ASP A 202 14.92 13.80 -10.52
C ASP A 202 15.72 13.07 -11.61
N LEU A 203 15.04 12.15 -12.29
CA LEU A 203 15.62 11.38 -13.38
C LEU A 203 15.46 12.06 -14.74
N ALA A 204 14.81 13.23 -14.80
CA ALA A 204 14.55 13.95 -16.06
C ALA A 204 15.81 14.58 -16.69
N GLY A 205 16.91 14.65 -15.92
CA GLY A 205 18.20 15.15 -16.41
C GLY A 205 19.26 14.06 -16.64
N VAL A 206 18.95 12.81 -16.32
CA VAL A 206 19.87 11.68 -16.53
C VAL A 206 19.72 11.18 -17.97
N ASP A 207 20.16 12.02 -18.91
CA ASP A 207 20.39 11.59 -20.30
C ASP A 207 21.65 10.71 -20.44
N ASP A 208 22.21 10.29 -19.31
CA ASP A 208 23.22 9.27 -19.22
C ASP A 208 22.62 7.85 -19.31
N ARG A 209 21.81 7.66 -20.36
CA ARG A 209 21.38 6.31 -20.80
C ARG A 209 22.57 5.34 -20.94
N ARG A 210 23.79 5.86 -21.01
CA ARG A 210 25.00 5.04 -21.10
C ARG A 210 25.50 4.53 -19.76
N GLU A 211 25.42 5.31 -18.67
CA GLU A 211 25.86 4.86 -17.34
C GLU A 211 24.78 4.03 -16.64
N LEU A 212 23.50 4.38 -16.77
CA LEU A 212 22.40 3.53 -16.31
C LEU A 212 22.28 2.24 -17.13
N ALA A 213 22.64 2.26 -18.41
CA ALA A 213 22.71 1.06 -19.24
C ALA A 213 23.88 0.14 -18.88
N ALA A 214 24.94 0.64 -18.25
CA ALA A 214 26.07 -0.18 -17.80
C ALA A 214 25.78 -0.96 -16.50
N ALA A 215 24.78 -0.53 -15.71
CA ALA A 215 24.27 -1.25 -14.53
C ALA A 215 23.02 -2.09 -14.83
N SER A 216 22.80 -2.43 -16.08
CA SER A 216 21.50 -2.78 -16.62
C SER A 216 21.11 -4.22 -16.43
N TYR A 217 19.85 -4.40 -16.09
CA TYR A 217 19.15 -5.66 -16.28
C TYR A 217 19.41 -6.19 -17.68
N ARG A 218 19.97 -7.38 -17.74
CA ARG A 218 20.28 -8.01 -19.04
C ARG A 218 19.32 -9.12 -19.39
N TYR A 219 18.51 -9.53 -18.43
CA TYR A 219 17.66 -10.69 -18.62
C TYR A 219 16.22 -10.37 -18.22
N LEU A 220 15.29 -11.09 -18.80
CA LEU A 220 13.89 -11.17 -18.39
C LEU A 220 13.65 -12.54 -17.75
N GLN A 221 13.26 -12.57 -16.48
CA GLN A 221 12.82 -13.81 -15.84
C GLN A 221 11.34 -14.02 -16.08
N LEU A 222 10.99 -15.15 -16.72
CA LEU A 222 9.59 -15.50 -17.00
C LEU A 222 8.93 -16.28 -15.87
N GLY A 223 9.72 -17.00 -15.09
CA GLY A 223 9.20 -17.78 -13.97
C GLY A 223 10.25 -18.67 -13.33
N ALA A 224 9.81 -19.36 -12.28
CA ALA A 224 10.56 -20.40 -11.61
C ALA A 224 9.66 -21.64 -11.46
N PHE A 225 10.10 -22.77 -11.95
CA PHE A 225 9.35 -24.01 -12.06
C PHE A 225 9.96 -25.09 -11.16
N THR A 226 9.13 -25.93 -10.60
CA THR A 226 9.59 -27.11 -9.86
C THR A 226 10.00 -28.25 -10.82
N SER A 227 9.51 -28.23 -12.05
CA SER A 227 9.83 -29.19 -13.09
C SER A 227 10.87 -28.63 -14.05
N GLU A 228 11.99 -29.31 -14.21
CA GLU A 228 13.02 -29.00 -15.18
C GLU A 228 12.49 -29.13 -16.63
N THR A 229 11.68 -30.15 -16.87
CA THR A 229 11.06 -30.38 -18.18
C THR A 229 10.17 -29.20 -18.59
N ALA A 230 9.27 -28.76 -17.70
CA ALA A 230 8.40 -27.63 -17.96
C ALA A 230 9.17 -26.33 -18.21
N ALA A 231 10.24 -26.08 -17.45
CA ALA A 231 11.12 -24.95 -17.66
C ALA A 231 11.84 -25.03 -19.02
N GLY A 232 12.32 -26.21 -19.40
CA GLY A 232 12.97 -26.48 -20.68
C GLY A 232 12.04 -26.31 -21.87
N GLU A 233 10.80 -26.81 -21.78
CA GLU A 233 9.78 -26.67 -22.81
C GLU A 233 9.45 -25.18 -23.05
N LEU A 234 9.19 -24.42 -22.00
CA LEU A 234 8.94 -22.98 -22.09
C LEU A 234 10.14 -22.26 -22.72
N GLY A 235 11.35 -22.55 -22.23
CA GLY A 235 12.56 -21.94 -22.79
C GLY A 235 12.75 -22.26 -24.27
N GLY A 236 12.54 -23.51 -24.64
CA GLY A 236 12.62 -23.95 -26.04
C GLY A 236 11.55 -23.33 -26.94
N GLU A 237 10.34 -23.15 -26.46
CA GLU A 237 9.26 -22.47 -27.18
C GLU A 237 9.64 -21.02 -27.47
N ILE A 238 10.08 -20.28 -26.46
CA ILE A 238 10.42 -18.86 -26.61
C ILE A 238 11.62 -18.68 -27.51
N GLY A 239 12.67 -19.47 -27.34
CA GLY A 239 13.87 -19.41 -28.20
C GLY A 239 13.57 -19.64 -29.65
N ARG A 240 12.68 -20.62 -29.97
CA ARG A 240 12.28 -20.91 -31.38
C ARG A 240 11.37 -19.86 -31.99
N ARG A 241 10.48 -19.25 -31.15
CA ARG A 241 9.45 -18.35 -31.68
C ARG A 241 9.98 -16.95 -31.98
N TRP A 242 10.94 -16.47 -31.18
CA TRP A 242 11.43 -15.08 -31.26
C TRP A 242 12.94 -14.96 -31.45
N ASP A 243 13.66 -16.07 -31.60
CA ASP A 243 15.12 -16.11 -31.71
C ASP A 243 15.83 -15.40 -30.55
N TYR A 244 15.22 -15.44 -29.36
CA TYR A 244 15.84 -14.90 -28.16
C TYR A 244 16.76 -15.94 -27.52
N PRO A 245 17.95 -15.51 -27.01
CA PRO A 245 18.73 -16.37 -26.14
C PRO A 245 17.93 -16.72 -24.89
N VAL A 246 17.83 -18.00 -24.58
CA VAL A 246 17.12 -18.47 -23.38
C VAL A 246 18.04 -19.36 -22.57
N SER A 247 18.03 -19.17 -21.26
CA SER A 247 18.74 -20.02 -20.30
C SER A 247 17.78 -20.53 -19.21
N VAL A 248 17.98 -21.79 -18.84
CA VAL A 248 17.30 -22.41 -17.69
C VAL A 248 18.38 -22.72 -16.66
N SER A 249 18.20 -22.18 -15.44
CA SER A 249 19.15 -22.38 -14.36
C SER A 249 18.46 -22.96 -13.12
N ALA A 250 19.05 -24.01 -12.53
CA ALA A 250 18.58 -24.55 -11.27
C ALA A 250 19.03 -23.67 -10.10
N VAL A 251 18.13 -23.45 -9.15
CA VAL A 251 18.37 -22.73 -7.90
C VAL A 251 17.78 -23.53 -6.77
N ASP A 252 18.58 -23.85 -5.79
CA ASP A 252 18.13 -24.53 -4.59
C ASP A 252 17.62 -23.48 -3.58
N THR A 253 16.41 -23.67 -3.11
CA THR A 253 15.81 -22.90 -2.03
C THR A 253 15.63 -23.83 -0.83
N ASP A 254 15.39 -23.27 0.37
CA ASP A 254 15.34 -24.03 1.62
C ASP A 254 14.43 -25.29 1.60
N ASN A 255 13.45 -25.34 0.73
CA ASN A 255 12.48 -26.43 0.66
C ASN A 255 12.39 -27.14 -0.70
N ARG A 256 13.00 -26.62 -1.77
CA ARG A 256 12.86 -27.21 -3.11
C ARG A 256 13.84 -26.64 -4.12
N ARG A 257 14.15 -27.45 -5.11
CA ARG A 257 14.86 -27.04 -6.31
C ARG A 257 13.91 -26.38 -7.30
N LEU A 258 14.27 -25.18 -7.77
CA LEU A 258 13.52 -24.43 -8.77
C LEU A 258 14.38 -24.24 -10.04
N HIS A 259 13.71 -24.30 -11.19
CA HIS A 259 14.32 -24.06 -12.50
C HIS A 259 13.82 -22.69 -13.01
N ARG A 260 14.73 -21.70 -13.07
CA ARG A 260 14.43 -20.34 -13.53
C ARG A 260 14.63 -20.24 -15.02
N VAL A 261 13.59 -19.74 -15.72
CA VAL A 261 13.66 -19.45 -17.15
C VAL A 261 13.99 -17.99 -17.35
N ARG A 262 15.09 -17.71 -18.03
CA ARG A 262 15.58 -16.36 -18.31
C ARG A 262 15.80 -16.17 -19.80
N VAL A 263 15.34 -15.04 -20.32
CA VAL A 263 15.51 -14.59 -21.70
C VAL A 263 16.54 -13.48 -21.75
N GLY A 264 17.49 -13.54 -22.61
CA GLY A 264 18.65 -12.65 -22.70
C GLY A 264 19.98 -13.41 -22.68
N PRO A 265 21.13 -12.70 -22.65
CA PRO A 265 21.29 -11.28 -22.30
C PRO A 265 20.88 -10.34 -23.44
N PHE A 266 20.22 -9.24 -23.09
CA PHE A 266 19.93 -8.16 -24.01
C PHE A 266 21.08 -7.14 -24.01
N SER A 267 21.35 -6.56 -25.17
CA SER A 267 22.43 -5.60 -25.35
C SER A 267 22.06 -4.18 -24.87
N SER A 268 20.76 -3.89 -24.69
CA SER A 268 20.28 -2.58 -24.28
C SER A 268 18.92 -2.67 -23.59
N MET A 269 18.57 -1.66 -22.78
CA MET A 269 17.24 -1.56 -22.17
C MET A 269 16.10 -1.46 -23.21
N PRO A 270 16.21 -0.69 -24.29
CA PRO A 270 15.18 -0.70 -25.33
C PRO A 270 14.93 -2.10 -25.92
N ALA A 271 15.98 -2.88 -26.14
CA ALA A 271 15.83 -4.26 -26.65
C ALA A 271 15.15 -5.17 -25.61
N LEU A 272 15.48 -5.01 -24.33
CA LEU A 272 14.86 -5.75 -23.23
C LEU A 272 13.37 -5.38 -23.09
N GLU A 273 13.02 -4.09 -23.10
CA GLU A 273 11.63 -3.65 -22.98
C GLU A 273 10.80 -4.03 -24.20
N GLN A 274 11.38 -4.00 -25.39
CA GLN A 274 10.74 -4.50 -26.61
C GLN A 274 10.43 -6.01 -26.48
N ALA A 275 11.39 -6.80 -26.04
CA ALA A 275 11.19 -8.23 -25.83
C ALA A 275 10.14 -8.49 -24.75
N ARG A 276 10.14 -7.69 -23.68
CA ARG A 276 9.14 -7.77 -22.61
C ARG A 276 7.74 -7.50 -23.13
N ALA A 277 7.54 -6.44 -23.91
CA ALA A 277 6.26 -6.11 -24.52
C ALA A 277 5.75 -7.24 -25.43
N VAL A 278 6.60 -7.80 -26.29
CA VAL A 278 6.28 -8.92 -27.18
C VAL A 278 5.84 -10.15 -26.38
N LEU A 279 6.51 -10.46 -25.29
CA LEU A 279 6.17 -11.61 -24.45
C LEU A 279 4.83 -11.41 -23.71
N ILE A 280 4.56 -10.19 -23.22
CA ILE A 280 3.26 -9.86 -22.62
C ILE A 280 2.13 -9.95 -23.64
N GLU A 281 2.31 -9.40 -24.85
CA GLU A 281 1.33 -9.47 -25.94
C GLU A 281 1.05 -10.92 -26.34
N ALA A 282 2.05 -11.78 -26.26
CA ALA A 282 1.92 -13.22 -26.53
C ALA A 282 1.23 -14.00 -25.39
N GLY A 283 0.83 -13.33 -24.31
CA GLY A 283 0.07 -13.92 -23.20
C GLY A 283 0.94 -14.50 -22.06
N TYR A 284 2.25 -14.26 -22.07
CA TYR A 284 3.07 -14.66 -20.93
C TYR A 284 2.88 -13.69 -19.74
N PRO A 285 2.92 -14.20 -18.49
CA PRO A 285 2.94 -13.33 -17.30
C PRO A 285 4.05 -12.29 -17.42
N ALA A 286 3.81 -11.06 -17.01
CA ALA A 286 4.74 -9.95 -17.15
C ALA A 286 6.17 -10.34 -16.70
N PRO A 287 7.13 -10.53 -17.64
CA PRO A 287 8.48 -10.97 -17.31
C PRO A 287 9.19 -9.93 -16.45
N GLN A 288 9.94 -10.39 -15.45
CA GLN A 288 10.65 -9.51 -14.52
C GLN A 288 12.06 -9.23 -15.04
N PRO A 289 12.45 -7.95 -15.23
CA PRO A 289 13.83 -7.60 -15.51
C PRO A 289 14.76 -7.99 -14.36
N ILE A 290 15.87 -8.66 -14.69
CA ILE A 290 16.90 -9.05 -13.72
C ILE A 290 18.31 -8.76 -14.26
N LEU A 291 19.29 -8.64 -13.35
CA LEU A 291 20.72 -8.46 -13.66
C LEU A 291 21.34 -9.71 -14.26
#